data_13f64a4b1669648d95513229dbd7d5f8
#
_entry.id   13f64a4b1669648d95513229dbd7d5f8
#
_cell.length_a   1.000
_cell.length_b   1.000
_cell.length_c   1.000
_cell.angle_alpha   90.00
_cell.angle_beta   90.00
_cell.angle_gamma   90.00
#
_symmetry.space_group_name_H-M   'P 1'
#
loop_
_entity.id
_entity.type
_entity.pdbx_description
1 polymer ?
#
loop_
_entity_poly.entity_id
_entity_poly.type
_entity_poly.pdbx_seq_one_letter_code
_entity_poly.pdbx_strand_id
1 'polypeptide(L)'
;MGKMFEDYFSEIQADMVSICLEYVEKRAEKIYIYCSFEDGMISSGFFYKVNSKIVKKNKLNDVIVDGQKKYDVSIPRQKGAINIINDDIKALKRLCQEHQKEMPTQIKLVYDVISNRINADYSYDII
;
A
#
# COMPACT_ATOMS: atom_id res chain seq x y z
N MET A 1 -4.02 -24.01 -17.23
CA MET A 1 -3.52 -24.11 -15.86
C MET A 1 -4.05 -22.98 -15.00
N GLY A 2 -4.42 -23.28 -13.77
CA GLY A 2 -4.87 -22.27 -12.84
C GLY A 2 -3.72 -21.41 -12.33
N LYS A 3 -4.07 -20.27 -11.73
CA LYS A 3 -3.09 -19.40 -11.10
C LYS A 3 -2.56 -20.04 -9.81
N MET A 4 -1.30 -19.77 -9.51
CA MET A 4 -0.66 -20.22 -8.28
C MET A 4 -0.88 -19.20 -7.17
N PHE A 5 -0.63 -19.61 -5.92
CA PHE A 5 -0.76 -18.74 -4.76
C PHE A 5 0.02 -17.42 -4.96
N GLU A 6 1.25 -17.51 -5.46
CA GLU A 6 2.10 -16.33 -5.67
C GLU A 6 1.50 -15.35 -6.66
N ASP A 7 0.80 -15.85 -7.68
CA ASP A 7 0.15 -14.98 -8.67
C ASP A 7 -0.98 -14.17 -8.05
N TYR A 8 -1.83 -14.82 -7.25
CA TYR A 8 -2.92 -14.14 -6.55
C TYR A 8 -2.37 -13.16 -5.50
N PHE A 9 -1.32 -13.57 -4.78
CA PHE A 9 -0.67 -12.72 -3.78
C PHE A 9 -0.13 -11.44 -4.43
N SER A 10 0.55 -11.60 -5.57
CA SER A 10 1.11 -10.46 -6.34
C SER A 10 0.01 -9.54 -6.87
N GLU A 11 -1.11 -10.09 -7.33
CA GLU A 11 -2.24 -9.29 -7.81
C GLU A 11 -2.83 -8.43 -6.70
N ILE A 12 -2.97 -8.98 -5.49
CA ILE A 12 -3.49 -8.24 -4.33
C ILE A 12 -2.52 -7.12 -3.95
N GLN A 13 -1.22 -7.39 -3.93
CA GLN A 13 -0.22 -6.35 -3.65
C GLN A 13 -0.23 -5.26 -4.72
N ALA A 14 -0.40 -5.64 -5.98
CA ALA A 14 -0.49 -4.67 -7.08
C ALA A 14 -1.73 -3.77 -6.92
N ASP A 15 -2.83 -4.29 -6.40
CA ASP A 15 -4.02 -3.49 -6.11
C ASP A 15 -3.76 -2.46 -5.01
N MET A 16 -3.04 -2.84 -3.95
CA MET A 16 -2.64 -1.90 -2.90
C MET A 16 -1.79 -0.76 -3.47
N VAL A 17 -0.82 -1.08 -4.31
CA VAL A 17 0.03 -0.07 -4.97
C VAL A 17 -0.81 0.80 -5.89
N SER A 18 -1.73 0.21 -6.63
CA SER A 18 -2.58 0.92 -7.59
C SER A 18 -3.43 2.00 -6.92
N ILE A 19 -4.05 1.69 -5.78
CA ILE A 19 -4.87 2.69 -5.07
C ILE A 19 -4.01 3.83 -4.51
N CYS A 20 -2.82 3.53 -4.02
CA CYS A 20 -1.90 4.55 -3.52
C CYS A 20 -1.37 5.42 -4.65
N LEU A 21 -1.12 4.84 -5.82
CA LEU A 21 -0.69 5.57 -7.01
C LEU A 21 -1.79 6.50 -7.52
N GLU A 22 -3.03 6.03 -7.53
CA GLU A 22 -4.18 6.84 -7.89
C GLU A 22 -4.39 8.00 -6.91
N TYR A 23 -4.26 7.74 -5.61
CA TYR A 23 -4.39 8.77 -4.57
C TYR A 23 -3.44 9.94 -4.82
N VAL A 24 -2.20 9.66 -5.20
CA VAL A 24 -1.17 10.67 -5.47
C VAL A 24 -1.16 11.15 -6.93
N GLU A 25 -2.14 10.70 -7.74
CA GLU A 25 -2.28 11.07 -9.15
C GLU A 25 -1.01 10.76 -9.96
N LYS A 26 -0.34 9.66 -9.64
CA LYS A 26 0.91 9.19 -10.27
C LYS A 26 2.07 10.19 -10.17
N ARG A 27 2.03 11.09 -9.21
CA ARG A 27 2.98 12.21 -9.09
C ARG A 27 4.08 12.00 -8.06
N ALA A 28 4.16 10.82 -7.45
CA ALA A 28 5.19 10.50 -6.47
C ALA A 28 6.39 9.82 -7.12
N GLU A 29 7.54 9.92 -6.47
CA GLU A 29 8.75 9.16 -6.84
C GLU A 29 8.69 7.75 -6.28
N LYS A 30 8.26 7.62 -5.03
CA LYS A 30 8.11 6.34 -4.33
C LYS A 30 6.85 6.32 -3.49
N ILE A 31 6.32 5.11 -3.30
CA ILE A 31 5.16 4.86 -2.45
C ILE A 31 5.59 3.85 -1.39
N TYR A 32 5.30 4.16 -0.14
CA TYR A 32 5.57 3.30 1.01
C TYR A 32 4.25 2.86 1.61
N ILE A 33 4.03 1.54 1.69
CA ILE A 33 2.80 0.97 2.25
C ILE A 33 3.19 0.05 3.39
N TYR A 34 2.51 0.16 4.51
CA TYR A 34 2.69 -0.77 5.60
C TYR A 34 1.34 -1.29 6.07
N CYS A 35 1.32 -2.57 6.40
CA CYS A 35 0.14 -3.27 6.86
C CYS A 35 0.52 -4.11 8.07
N SER A 36 -0.39 -4.22 9.04
CA SER A 36 -0.24 -5.17 10.12
C SER A 36 -1.52 -5.97 10.29
N PHE A 37 -1.36 -7.24 10.68
CA PHE A 37 -2.45 -8.15 10.96
C PHE A 37 -2.05 -8.99 12.16
N GLU A 38 -2.57 -8.62 13.33
CA GLU A 38 -2.28 -9.29 14.59
C GLU A 38 -3.56 -9.40 15.42
N ASP A 39 -3.80 -10.56 16.01
CA ASP A 39 -4.96 -10.83 16.87
C ASP A 39 -6.29 -10.46 16.18
N GLY A 40 -6.38 -10.70 14.86
CA GLY A 40 -7.55 -10.37 14.07
C GLY A 40 -7.72 -8.88 13.78
N MET A 41 -6.80 -8.04 14.23
CA MET A 41 -6.85 -6.58 14.01
C MET A 41 -6.02 -6.20 12.79
N ILE A 42 -6.62 -5.40 11.92
CA ILE A 42 -5.97 -4.89 10.70
C ILE A 42 -5.64 -3.43 10.92
N SER A 43 -4.40 -3.07 10.61
CA SER A 43 -3.96 -1.68 10.56
C SER A 43 -3.15 -1.46 9.28
N SER A 44 -3.33 -0.33 8.63
CA SER A 44 -2.59 -0.01 7.43
C SER A 44 -2.36 1.47 7.30
N GLY A 45 -1.34 1.83 6.53
CA GLY A 45 -1.03 3.20 6.21
C GLY A 45 -0.12 3.27 5.01
N PHE A 46 0.01 4.47 4.47
CA PHE A 46 0.93 4.70 3.36
C PHE A 46 1.42 6.14 3.39
N PHE A 47 2.60 6.33 2.81
CA PHE A 47 3.19 7.64 2.66
C PHE A 47 4.06 7.66 1.40
N TYR A 48 4.64 8.79 1.07
CA TYR A 48 5.23 9.02 -0.24
C TYR A 48 6.59 9.70 -0.17
N LYS A 49 7.34 9.58 -1.26
CA LYS A 49 8.43 10.48 -1.57
C LYS A 49 7.98 11.36 -2.75
N VAL A 50 7.86 12.66 -2.52
CA VAL A 50 7.41 13.64 -3.52
C VAL A 50 8.39 14.83 -3.50
N ASN A 51 8.86 15.23 -4.68
CA ASN A 51 9.83 16.32 -4.80
C ASN A 51 11.03 16.14 -3.88
N SER A 52 11.54 14.89 -3.84
CA SER A 52 12.70 14.44 -3.05
C SER A 52 12.49 14.48 -1.53
N LYS A 53 11.25 14.64 -1.06
CA LYS A 53 10.92 14.70 0.36
C LYS A 53 9.97 13.57 0.76
N ILE A 54 10.21 13.00 1.93
CA ILE A 54 9.28 12.02 2.52
C ILE A 54 8.13 12.79 3.15
N VAL A 55 6.90 12.41 2.82
CA VAL A 55 5.72 13.15 3.26
C VAL A 55 4.55 12.20 3.52
N LYS A 56 3.78 12.48 4.55
CA LYS A 56 2.55 11.75 4.88
C LYS A 56 1.47 12.03 3.84
N LYS A 57 0.54 11.08 3.65
CA LYS A 57 -0.54 11.22 2.67
C LYS A 57 -1.42 12.46 2.88
N ASN A 58 -1.56 12.91 4.12
CA ASN A 58 -2.36 14.10 4.44
C ASN A 58 -1.56 15.41 4.36
N LYS A 59 -0.26 15.32 4.07
CA LYS A 59 0.65 16.47 4.01
C LYS A 59 1.25 16.69 2.63
N LEU A 60 0.71 16.07 1.59
CA LEU A 60 1.23 16.17 0.23
C LEU A 60 1.35 17.62 -0.24
N ASN A 61 0.42 18.47 0.14
CA ASN A 61 0.44 19.87 -0.27
C ASN A 61 1.54 20.70 0.39
N ASP A 62 2.18 20.16 1.43
CA ASP A 62 3.32 20.84 2.09
C ASP A 62 4.60 20.76 1.25
N VAL A 63 4.67 19.84 0.28
CA VAL A 63 5.87 19.60 -0.52
C VAL A 63 5.69 19.91 -2.01
N ILE A 64 4.53 20.46 -2.42
CA ILE A 64 4.36 20.89 -3.81
C ILE A 64 5.24 22.10 -4.09
N VAL A 65 5.69 22.21 -5.33
CA VAL A 65 6.49 23.36 -5.79
C VAL A 65 5.64 24.24 -6.70
N ASP A 66 6.12 25.44 -6.98
CA ASP A 66 5.39 26.40 -7.78
C ASP A 66 4.96 25.82 -9.13
N GLY A 67 3.71 26.04 -9.50
CA GLY A 67 3.15 25.54 -10.75
C GLY A 67 2.54 24.14 -10.65
N GLN A 68 2.73 23.44 -9.57
CA GLN A 68 2.13 22.12 -9.38
C GLN A 68 0.71 22.25 -8.81
N LYS A 69 -0.17 21.36 -9.29
CA LYS A 69 -1.55 21.29 -8.83
C LYS A 69 -1.60 20.72 -7.40
N LYS A 70 -2.47 21.27 -6.57
CA LYS A 70 -2.71 20.75 -5.23
C LYS A 70 -3.34 19.35 -5.29
N TYR A 71 -2.99 18.53 -4.33
CA TYR A 71 -3.60 17.21 -4.15
C TYR A 71 -4.89 17.31 -3.37
N ASP A 72 -5.80 16.38 -3.62
CA ASP A 72 -6.97 16.18 -2.77
C ASP A 72 -6.58 15.26 -1.62
N VAL A 73 -6.39 15.83 -0.44
CA VAL A 73 -6.04 15.09 0.78
C VAL A 73 -7.21 15.08 1.78
N SER A 74 -8.43 15.17 1.28
CA SER A 74 -9.63 15.16 2.12
C SER A 74 -9.76 13.87 2.92
N ILE A 75 -10.43 13.96 4.06
CA ILE A 75 -10.65 12.79 4.92
C ILE A 75 -11.40 11.65 4.19
N PRO A 76 -12.49 11.92 3.42
CA PRO A 76 -13.13 10.84 2.67
C PRO A 76 -12.19 10.13 1.70
N ARG A 77 -11.28 10.87 1.04
CA ARG A 77 -10.33 10.27 0.10
C ARG A 77 -9.30 9.42 0.82
N GLN A 78 -8.79 9.88 1.96
CA GLN A 78 -7.87 9.08 2.80
C GLN A 78 -8.54 7.80 3.29
N LYS A 79 -9.77 7.90 3.81
CA LYS A 79 -10.52 6.74 4.29
C LYS A 79 -10.83 5.75 3.18
N GLY A 80 -11.18 6.26 2.00
CA GLY A 80 -11.44 5.40 0.84
C GLY A 80 -10.25 4.54 0.47
N ALA A 81 -9.05 5.14 0.41
CA ALA A 81 -7.83 4.42 0.10
C ALA A 81 -7.50 3.38 1.18
N ILE A 82 -7.58 3.75 2.45
CA ILE A 82 -7.31 2.83 3.57
C ILE A 82 -8.30 1.67 3.57
N ASN A 83 -9.57 1.92 3.28
CA ASN A 83 -10.58 0.85 3.22
C ASN A 83 -10.25 -0.17 2.14
N ILE A 84 -9.78 0.28 0.97
CA ILE A 84 -9.38 -0.61 -0.12
C ILE A 84 -8.18 -1.45 0.31
N ILE A 85 -7.16 -0.84 0.94
CA ILE A 85 -6.00 -1.57 1.43
C ILE A 85 -6.41 -2.61 2.48
N ASN A 86 -7.30 -2.24 3.40
CA ASN A 86 -7.79 -3.16 4.44
C ASN A 86 -8.57 -4.33 3.82
N ASP A 87 -9.36 -4.08 2.78
CA ASP A 87 -10.05 -5.14 2.03
C ASP A 87 -9.05 -6.07 1.37
N ASP A 88 -7.95 -5.54 0.84
CA ASP A 88 -6.87 -6.33 0.27
C ASP A 88 -6.19 -7.21 1.32
N ILE A 89 -5.99 -6.70 2.53
CA ILE A 89 -5.44 -7.50 3.64
C ILE A 89 -6.37 -8.66 3.97
N LYS A 90 -7.68 -8.42 4.01
CA LYS A 90 -8.68 -9.48 4.23
C LYS A 90 -8.64 -10.52 3.12
N ALA A 91 -8.45 -10.09 1.87
CA ALA A 91 -8.31 -10.99 0.74
C ALA A 91 -7.04 -11.85 0.85
N LEU A 92 -5.92 -11.26 1.30
CA LEU A 92 -4.68 -11.99 1.56
C LEU A 92 -4.88 -13.05 2.64
N LYS A 93 -5.59 -12.70 3.72
CA LYS A 93 -5.88 -13.65 4.79
C LYS A 93 -6.64 -14.86 4.25
N ARG A 94 -7.70 -14.63 3.47
CA ARG A 94 -8.48 -15.72 2.87
C ARG A 94 -7.61 -16.57 1.94
N LEU A 95 -6.79 -15.92 1.12
CA LEU A 95 -5.90 -16.61 0.21
C LEU A 95 -4.92 -17.52 0.97
N CYS A 96 -4.31 -17.01 2.03
CA CYS A 96 -3.39 -17.78 2.86
C CYS A 96 -4.10 -18.98 3.49
N GLN A 97 -5.32 -18.80 3.98
CA GLN A 97 -6.11 -19.88 4.58
C GLN A 97 -6.43 -20.97 3.53
N GLU A 98 -6.86 -20.58 2.33
CA GLU A 98 -7.20 -21.50 1.24
C GLU A 98 -6.01 -22.34 0.79
N HIS A 99 -4.80 -21.76 0.83
CA HIS A 99 -3.57 -22.41 0.39
C HIS A 99 -2.73 -22.95 1.55
N GLN A 100 -3.25 -22.89 2.80
CA GLN A 100 -2.56 -23.37 3.99
C GLN A 100 -1.18 -22.72 4.16
N LYS A 101 -1.11 -21.42 3.89
CA LYS A 101 0.07 -20.60 4.07
C LYS A 101 -0.07 -19.73 5.30
N GLU A 102 1.04 -19.44 5.97
CA GLU A 102 1.05 -18.51 7.10
C GLU A 102 0.81 -17.09 6.63
N MET A 103 -0.07 -16.37 7.34
CA MET A 103 -0.33 -14.96 7.06
C MET A 103 0.75 -14.10 7.73
N PRO A 104 1.41 -13.20 6.99
CA PRO A 104 2.33 -12.27 7.62
C PRO A 104 1.65 -11.39 8.67
N THR A 105 2.34 -11.12 9.78
CA THR A 105 1.88 -10.15 10.78
C THR A 105 2.14 -8.72 10.35
N GLN A 106 3.17 -8.52 9.52
CA GLN A 106 3.49 -7.21 8.95
C GLN A 106 3.90 -7.36 7.50
N ILE A 107 3.48 -6.42 6.68
CA ILE A 107 3.87 -6.30 5.29
C ILE A 107 4.33 -4.86 5.06
N LYS A 108 5.52 -4.70 4.51
CA LYS A 108 6.04 -3.39 4.09
C LYS A 108 6.34 -3.45 2.61
N LEU A 109 5.73 -2.56 1.84
CA LEU A 109 5.94 -2.46 0.40
C LEU A 109 6.58 -1.12 0.09
N VAL A 110 7.59 -1.13 -0.78
CA VAL A 110 8.15 0.09 -1.36
C VAL A 110 8.03 -0.04 -2.87
N TYR A 111 7.27 0.85 -3.47
CA TYR A 111 7.12 0.90 -4.92
C TYR A 111 7.88 2.10 -5.47
N ASP A 112 8.82 1.85 -6.37
CA ASP A 112 9.53 2.89 -7.10
C ASP A 112 8.76 3.17 -8.39
N VAL A 113 8.18 4.38 -8.48
CA VAL A 113 7.30 4.74 -9.59
C VAL A 113 8.07 4.80 -10.91
N ILE A 114 9.29 5.33 -10.88
CA ILE A 114 10.10 5.51 -12.09
C ILE A 114 10.52 4.17 -12.69
N SER A 115 11.03 3.26 -11.86
CA SER A 115 11.49 1.95 -12.33
C SER A 115 10.39 0.90 -12.39
N ASN A 116 9.21 1.21 -11.85
CA ASN A 116 8.09 0.27 -11.75
C ASN A 116 8.48 -1.02 -11.02
N ARG A 117 9.17 -0.89 -9.89
CA ARG A 117 9.62 -2.03 -9.08
C ARG A 117 9.02 -1.99 -7.69
N ILE A 118 8.60 -3.17 -7.22
CA ILE A 118 8.09 -3.36 -5.87
C ILE A 118 9.12 -4.15 -5.07
N ASN A 119 9.48 -3.64 -3.89
CA ASN A 119 10.22 -4.39 -2.88
C ASN A 119 9.29 -4.66 -1.72
N ALA A 120 9.25 -5.90 -1.25
CA ALA A 120 8.34 -6.32 -0.19
C ALA A 120 9.12 -6.97 0.93
N ASP A 121 8.80 -6.58 2.16
CA ASP A 121 9.29 -7.22 3.39
C ASP A 121 8.12 -7.76 4.17
N TYR A 122 8.26 -9.01 4.63
CA TYR A 122 7.23 -9.68 5.42
C TYR A 122 7.79 -10.06 6.77
N SER A 123 7.01 -9.86 7.82
CA SER A 123 7.32 -10.36 9.16
C SER A 123 6.23 -11.32 9.58
N TYR A 124 6.62 -12.38 10.27
CA TYR A 124 5.71 -13.38 10.81
C TYR A 124 5.76 -13.42 12.35
N ASP A 125 6.53 -12.51 12.93
CA ASP A 125 6.71 -12.44 14.38
C ASP A 125 5.55 -11.68 15.02
N ILE A 126 5.14 -12.14 16.18
CA ILE A 126 4.18 -11.42 17.02
C ILE A 126 4.95 -10.34 17.77
N ILE A 127 4.48 -9.12 17.66
CA ILE A 127 5.13 -7.97 18.30
C ILE A 127 4.40 -7.61 19.59
#